data_56e11e9d62d6c3bbed0152f13506ad95
#
_entry.id   56e11e9d62d6c3bbed0152f13506ad95
#
_cell.length_a   1.000
_cell.length_b   1.000
_cell.length_c   1.000
_cell.angle_alpha   90.00
_cell.angle_beta   90.00
_cell.angle_gamma   90.00
#
_symmetry.space_group_name_H-M   'P 1'
#
loop_
_entity.id
_entity.type
_entity.pdbx_description
1 polymer ?
#
loop_
_entity_poly.entity_id
_entity_poly.type
_entity_poly.pdbx_seq_one_letter_code
_entity_poly.pdbx_strand_id
1 'polypeptide(L)'
;MRERPAAESEGQPQEEFGWIRAFQAGERDAFDRLVLRYQDRIVNLCFRMLADREESFDSAQETFVKAFRSLGGFQFRSSFSTWLYAIAANTCRNRLASLEHRVKSRTLPLNPSARSDEWAVGMDLEDPSPSPLAQLSTKERDRLVQEAISSLPGDGRTVVVLRDVEGLSYEEISEITGYNLGTVKSKLARARQQLRERLKGVI
;
A
#
# COMPACT_ATOMS: atom_id res chain seq x y z
N MET A 1 -4.84 20.81 5.22
CA MET A 1 -5.73 20.35 4.16
C MET A 1 -5.22 20.99 2.87
N ARG A 2 -4.31 20.32 2.17
CA ARG A 2 -3.79 20.80 0.87
C ARG A 2 -4.47 19.95 -0.19
N GLU A 3 -5.23 20.64 -1.04
CA GLU A 3 -5.85 20.07 -2.25
C GLU A 3 -4.72 19.64 -3.21
N ARG A 4 -4.78 18.39 -3.68
CA ARG A 4 -3.97 17.93 -4.79
C ARG A 4 -4.37 18.73 -6.05
N PRO A 5 -3.43 19.13 -6.89
CA PRO A 5 -3.76 19.76 -8.16
C PRO A 5 -4.51 18.75 -9.05
N ALA A 6 -5.72 19.13 -9.44
CA ALA A 6 -6.67 18.31 -10.22
C ALA A 6 -6.28 18.13 -11.72
N ALA A 7 -5.10 18.55 -12.14
CA ALA A 7 -4.76 18.67 -13.56
C ALA A 7 -4.12 17.44 -14.22
N GLU A 8 -3.76 16.38 -13.45
CA GLU A 8 -3.10 15.18 -14.03
C GLU A 8 -4.01 13.96 -14.20
N SER A 9 -5.30 14.06 -13.85
CA SER A 9 -6.15 12.86 -13.73
C SER A 9 -7.00 12.52 -14.96
N GLU A 10 -7.16 13.41 -15.93
CA GLU A 10 -8.12 13.17 -17.04
C GLU A 10 -7.58 12.33 -18.20
N GLY A 11 -6.29 12.28 -18.44
CA GLY A 11 -5.68 11.43 -19.49
C GLY A 11 -5.33 10.01 -19.03
N GLN A 12 -5.13 9.81 -17.74
CA GLN A 12 -4.61 8.55 -17.17
C GLN A 12 -5.57 7.35 -17.26
N PRO A 13 -6.88 7.49 -17.00
CA PRO A 13 -7.81 6.36 -17.11
C PRO A 13 -8.00 5.83 -18.53
N GLN A 14 -7.91 6.69 -19.55
CA GLN A 14 -8.07 6.30 -20.96
C GLN A 14 -6.87 5.50 -21.47
N GLU A 15 -5.65 5.89 -21.08
CA GLU A 15 -4.44 5.16 -21.44
C GLU A 15 -4.42 3.76 -20.79
N GLU A 16 -4.76 3.67 -19.52
CA GLU A 16 -4.85 2.39 -18.80
C GLU A 16 -5.87 1.46 -19.44
N PHE A 17 -7.03 2.00 -19.80
CA PHE A 17 -8.06 1.25 -20.53
C PHE A 17 -7.49 0.68 -21.83
N GLY A 18 -6.74 1.49 -22.59
CA GLY A 18 -6.08 1.06 -23.83
C GLY A 18 -5.09 -0.08 -23.58
N TRP A 19 -4.23 0.03 -22.57
CA TRP A 19 -3.24 -1.01 -22.25
C TRP A 19 -3.90 -2.32 -21.78
N ILE A 20 -4.96 -2.22 -20.97
CA ILE A 20 -5.69 -3.40 -20.51
C ILE A 20 -6.38 -4.11 -21.71
N ARG A 21 -6.99 -3.36 -22.63
CA ARG A 21 -7.62 -3.92 -23.83
C ARG A 21 -6.59 -4.56 -24.77
N ALA A 22 -5.44 -3.93 -24.98
CA ALA A 22 -4.33 -4.49 -25.75
C ALA A 22 -3.86 -5.82 -25.14
N PHE A 23 -3.67 -5.86 -23.82
CA PHE A 23 -3.33 -7.09 -23.11
C PHE A 23 -4.39 -8.19 -23.31
N GLN A 24 -5.68 -7.84 -23.18
CA GLN A 24 -6.80 -8.78 -23.38
C GLN A 24 -6.89 -9.27 -24.84
N ALA A 25 -6.42 -8.48 -25.80
CA ALA A 25 -6.30 -8.86 -27.20
C ALA A 25 -5.07 -9.73 -27.52
N GLY A 26 -4.18 -9.96 -26.52
CA GLY A 26 -3.00 -10.82 -26.66
C GLY A 26 -1.66 -10.09 -26.66
N GLU A 27 -1.65 -8.76 -26.62
CA GLU A 27 -0.42 -7.94 -26.54
C GLU A 27 0.13 -7.94 -25.11
N ARG A 28 0.92 -8.95 -24.77
CA ARG A 28 1.42 -9.14 -23.39
C ARG A 28 2.29 -7.99 -22.91
N ASP A 29 3.05 -7.36 -23.80
CA ASP A 29 3.94 -6.24 -23.48
C ASP A 29 3.18 -4.99 -23.00
N ALA A 30 1.87 -4.89 -23.27
CA ALA A 30 1.03 -3.84 -22.73
C ALA A 30 0.96 -3.87 -21.19
N PHE A 31 1.19 -5.03 -20.55
CA PHE A 31 1.23 -5.16 -19.10
C PHE A 31 2.44 -4.45 -18.48
N ASP A 32 3.57 -4.39 -19.16
CA ASP A 32 4.79 -3.73 -18.65
C ASP A 32 4.54 -2.25 -18.36
N ARG A 33 3.70 -1.59 -19.16
CA ARG A 33 3.31 -0.18 -18.93
C ARG A 33 2.51 -0.03 -17.64
N LEU A 34 1.65 -0.99 -17.32
CA LEU A 34 0.89 -1.02 -16.06
C LEU A 34 1.85 -1.27 -14.88
N VAL A 35 2.82 -2.17 -15.03
CA VAL A 35 3.85 -2.43 -14.00
C VAL A 35 4.63 -1.15 -13.73
N LEU A 36 5.18 -0.51 -14.77
CA LEU A 36 5.96 0.73 -14.63
C LEU A 36 5.17 1.85 -13.94
N ARG A 37 3.86 1.95 -14.21
CA ARG A 37 2.99 2.97 -13.61
C ARG A 37 2.70 2.70 -12.12
N TYR A 38 2.60 1.43 -11.73
CA TYR A 38 2.10 1.05 -10.40
C TYR A 38 3.14 0.44 -9.47
N GLN A 39 4.35 0.08 -9.94
CA GLN A 39 5.34 -0.64 -9.14
C GLN A 39 5.66 0.06 -7.82
N ASP A 40 5.93 1.37 -7.84
CA ASP A 40 6.30 2.12 -6.65
C ASP A 40 5.16 2.22 -5.65
N ARG A 41 3.93 2.40 -6.15
CA ARG A 41 2.72 2.45 -5.32
C ARG A 41 2.47 1.09 -4.65
N ILE A 42 2.60 -0.01 -5.39
CA ILE A 42 2.39 -1.36 -4.86
C ILE A 42 3.48 -1.74 -3.85
N VAL A 43 4.75 -1.43 -4.14
CA VAL A 43 5.85 -1.64 -3.18
C VAL A 43 5.61 -0.84 -1.91
N ASN A 44 5.23 0.44 -2.03
CA ASN A 44 4.93 1.30 -0.88
C ASN A 44 3.74 0.78 -0.06
N LEU A 45 2.65 0.35 -0.71
CA LEU A 45 1.51 -0.25 -0.03
C LEU A 45 1.93 -1.51 0.74
N CYS A 46 2.69 -2.40 0.09
CA CYS A 46 3.20 -3.61 0.75
C CYS A 46 4.09 -3.26 1.94
N PHE A 47 4.97 -2.27 1.81
CA PHE A 47 5.85 -1.83 2.89
C PHE A 47 5.06 -1.22 4.07
N ARG A 48 4.05 -0.39 3.79
CA ARG A 48 3.17 0.14 4.84
C ARG A 48 2.44 -0.96 5.59
N MET A 49 2.09 -2.05 4.89
CA MET A 49 1.38 -3.18 5.50
C MET A 49 2.31 -4.15 6.24
N LEU A 50 3.49 -4.47 5.70
CA LEU A 50 4.36 -5.55 6.21
C LEU A 50 5.47 -5.04 7.12
N ALA A 51 5.94 -3.81 6.94
CA ALA A 51 7.06 -3.18 7.64
C ALA A 51 8.39 -3.98 7.54
N ASP A 52 8.51 -4.81 6.53
CA ASP A 52 9.69 -5.58 6.19
C ASP A 52 9.97 -5.38 4.71
N ARG A 53 11.22 -5.05 4.37
CA ARG A 53 11.59 -4.69 3.01
C ARG A 53 11.55 -5.88 2.07
N GLU A 54 12.13 -6.99 2.48
CA GLU A 54 12.22 -8.21 1.66
C GLU A 54 10.82 -8.77 1.40
N GLU A 55 10.04 -8.93 2.47
CA GLU A 55 8.65 -9.39 2.38
C GLU A 55 7.77 -8.45 1.53
N SER A 56 8.07 -7.15 1.53
CA SER A 56 7.33 -6.16 0.74
C SER A 56 7.61 -6.27 -0.75
N PHE A 57 8.87 -6.44 -1.14
CA PHE A 57 9.24 -6.69 -2.54
C PHE A 57 8.67 -8.00 -3.06
N ASP A 58 8.78 -9.07 -2.27
CA ASP A 58 8.23 -10.37 -2.62
C ASP A 58 6.70 -10.29 -2.81
N SER A 59 6.01 -9.60 -1.90
CA SER A 59 4.56 -9.42 -1.98
C SER A 59 4.14 -8.52 -3.13
N ALA A 60 4.92 -7.51 -3.48
CA ALA A 60 4.68 -6.67 -4.64
C ALA A 60 4.87 -7.47 -5.95
N GLN A 61 5.94 -8.24 -6.05
CA GLN A 61 6.18 -9.12 -7.20
C GLN A 61 5.06 -10.16 -7.35
N GLU A 62 4.68 -10.83 -6.25
CA GLU A 62 3.56 -11.78 -6.24
C GLU A 62 2.25 -11.12 -6.67
N THR A 63 2.02 -9.87 -6.28
CA THR A 63 0.85 -9.08 -6.69
C THR A 63 0.82 -8.90 -8.20
N PHE A 64 1.92 -8.50 -8.83
CA PHE A 64 1.99 -8.34 -10.28
C PHE A 64 1.85 -9.67 -11.03
N VAL A 65 2.43 -10.76 -10.51
CA VAL A 65 2.24 -12.10 -11.08
C VAL A 65 0.76 -12.51 -11.04
N LYS A 66 0.05 -12.27 -9.94
CA LYS A 66 -1.38 -12.54 -9.81
C LYS A 66 -2.19 -11.64 -10.76
N ALA A 67 -1.85 -10.36 -10.83
CA ALA A 67 -2.49 -9.40 -11.73
C ALA A 67 -2.33 -9.83 -13.19
N PHE A 68 -1.12 -10.18 -13.62
CA PHE A 68 -0.84 -10.68 -14.97
C PHE A 68 -1.72 -11.90 -15.34
N ARG A 69 -1.83 -12.86 -14.42
CA ARG A 69 -2.62 -14.08 -14.65
C ARG A 69 -4.12 -13.84 -14.72
N SER A 70 -4.62 -12.81 -14.05
CA SER A 70 -6.06 -12.55 -13.94
C SER A 70 -6.56 -11.37 -14.77
N LEU A 71 -5.65 -10.56 -15.36
CA LEU A 71 -6.01 -9.36 -16.12
C LEU A 71 -6.84 -9.66 -17.36
N GLY A 72 -6.65 -10.84 -18.00
CA GLY A 72 -7.49 -11.28 -19.12
C GLY A 72 -8.98 -11.35 -18.78
N GLY A 73 -9.32 -11.60 -17.51
CA GLY A 73 -10.70 -11.64 -17.02
C GLY A 73 -11.18 -10.34 -16.36
N PHE A 74 -10.40 -9.26 -16.39
CA PHE A 74 -10.80 -7.99 -15.81
C PHE A 74 -11.98 -7.36 -16.55
N GLN A 75 -13.07 -7.04 -15.83
CA GLN A 75 -14.35 -6.65 -16.40
C GLN A 75 -14.66 -5.14 -16.30
N PHE A 76 -13.70 -4.32 -15.90
CA PHE A 76 -13.89 -2.86 -15.75
C PHE A 76 -15.04 -2.45 -14.80
N ARG A 77 -15.37 -3.27 -13.80
CA ARG A 77 -16.39 -2.96 -12.78
C ARG A 77 -15.89 -1.97 -11.73
N SER A 78 -14.58 -1.87 -11.57
CA SER A 78 -13.88 -0.90 -10.73
C SER A 78 -12.72 -0.30 -11.52
N SER A 79 -12.03 0.70 -10.96
CA SER A 79 -10.77 1.17 -11.54
C SER A 79 -9.71 0.05 -11.50
N PHE A 80 -8.75 0.10 -12.43
CA PHE A 80 -7.63 -0.86 -12.41
C PHE A 80 -6.83 -0.74 -11.11
N SER A 81 -6.63 0.49 -10.62
CA SER A 81 -5.94 0.72 -9.34
C SER A 81 -6.65 0.05 -8.17
N THR A 82 -7.97 0.21 -8.04
CA THR A 82 -8.77 -0.44 -6.98
C THR A 82 -8.64 -1.96 -7.05
N TRP A 83 -8.73 -2.53 -8.25
CA TRP A 83 -8.58 -3.96 -8.47
C TRP A 83 -7.17 -4.45 -8.13
N LEU A 84 -6.12 -3.72 -8.53
CA LEU A 84 -4.73 -4.06 -8.24
C LEU A 84 -4.43 -3.95 -6.73
N TYR A 85 -4.95 -2.91 -6.07
CA TYR A 85 -4.84 -2.76 -4.62
C TYR A 85 -5.57 -3.88 -3.85
N ALA A 86 -6.67 -4.40 -4.38
CA ALA A 86 -7.32 -5.58 -3.81
C ALA A 86 -6.40 -6.81 -3.82
N ILE A 87 -5.72 -7.05 -4.93
CA ILE A 87 -4.74 -8.14 -5.04
C ILE A 87 -3.59 -7.93 -4.05
N ALA A 88 -3.02 -6.73 -3.99
CA ALA A 88 -1.90 -6.38 -3.11
C ALA A 88 -2.27 -6.51 -1.63
N ALA A 89 -3.40 -5.93 -1.21
CA ALA A 89 -3.87 -5.99 0.17
C ALA A 89 -4.14 -7.44 0.62
N ASN A 90 -4.76 -8.27 -0.25
CA ASN A 90 -5.00 -9.68 0.04
C ASN A 90 -3.68 -10.47 0.12
N THR A 91 -2.70 -10.18 -0.75
CA THR A 91 -1.38 -10.81 -0.70
C THR A 91 -0.67 -10.47 0.61
N CYS A 92 -0.65 -9.20 1.01
CA CYS A 92 -0.05 -8.78 2.28
C CYS A 92 -0.78 -9.37 3.51
N ARG A 93 -2.12 -9.44 3.52
CA ARG A 93 -2.89 -10.04 4.62
C ARG A 93 -2.55 -11.53 4.79
N ASN A 94 -2.47 -12.27 3.69
CA ASN A 94 -2.09 -13.69 3.71
C ASN A 94 -0.65 -13.86 4.21
N ARG A 95 0.27 -12.97 3.81
CA ARG A 95 1.66 -12.98 4.29
C ARG A 95 1.74 -12.71 5.79
N LEU A 96 1.04 -11.71 6.30
CA LEU A 96 0.97 -11.42 7.74
C LEU A 96 0.43 -12.62 8.53
N ALA A 97 -0.67 -13.22 8.09
CA ALA A 97 -1.24 -14.39 8.75
C ALA A 97 -0.26 -15.58 8.77
N SER A 98 0.49 -15.78 7.67
CA SER A 98 1.53 -16.81 7.60
C SER A 98 2.69 -16.55 8.57
N LEU A 99 3.15 -15.29 8.65
CA LEU A 99 4.22 -14.88 9.58
C LEU A 99 3.78 -15.05 11.03
N GLU A 100 2.56 -14.62 11.39
CA GLU A 100 1.99 -14.81 12.73
C GLU A 100 1.90 -16.29 13.11
N HIS A 101 1.48 -17.14 12.16
CA HIS A 101 1.42 -18.59 12.39
C HIS A 101 2.82 -19.18 12.61
N ARG A 102 3.82 -18.76 11.83
CA ARG A 102 5.22 -19.21 11.97
C ARG A 102 5.84 -18.79 13.31
N VAL A 103 5.51 -17.58 13.81
CA VAL A 103 5.96 -17.13 15.14
C VAL A 103 5.30 -17.94 16.23
N LYS A 104 3.99 -18.20 16.15
CA LYS A 104 3.25 -19.01 17.15
C LYS A 104 3.69 -20.48 17.16
N SER A 105 4.08 -21.06 16.02
CA SER A 105 4.54 -22.44 15.92
C SER A 105 5.99 -22.64 16.35
N ARG A 106 6.80 -21.57 16.36
CA ARG A 106 8.15 -21.55 16.91
C ARG A 106 8.10 -21.04 18.35
N THR A 107 7.94 -21.91 19.31
CA THR A 107 8.10 -21.63 20.74
C THR A 107 9.56 -21.34 21.10
N LEU A 108 10.13 -20.25 20.59
CA LEU A 108 11.35 -19.63 21.06
C LEU A 108 11.17 -18.10 20.98
N PRO A 109 11.52 -17.33 22.02
CA PRO A 109 11.43 -15.90 21.99
C PRO A 109 12.52 -15.35 21.07
N LEU A 110 12.21 -15.18 19.81
CA LEU A 110 13.02 -14.37 18.92
C LEU A 110 12.58 -12.92 19.13
N ASN A 111 13.44 -12.19 19.86
CA ASN A 111 13.40 -10.75 19.93
C ASN A 111 13.35 -10.21 18.49
N PRO A 112 12.33 -9.42 18.10
CA PRO A 112 12.36 -8.75 16.83
C PRO A 112 13.38 -7.64 16.93
N SER A 113 14.65 -7.98 16.66
CA SER A 113 15.65 -6.96 16.39
C SER A 113 15.23 -6.27 15.09
N ALA A 114 14.64 -5.09 15.24
CA ALA A 114 14.42 -4.16 14.16
C ALA A 114 15.77 -3.94 13.46
N ARG A 115 15.97 -4.58 12.31
CA ARG A 115 16.97 -4.14 11.36
C ARG A 115 16.39 -2.89 10.71
N SER A 116 16.73 -1.77 11.30
CA SER A 116 16.55 -0.46 10.69
C SER A 116 17.61 -0.28 9.60
N ASP A 117 17.38 -0.87 8.44
CA ASP A 117 18.09 -0.46 7.26
C ASP A 117 17.37 0.77 6.69
N GLU A 118 18.11 1.86 6.57
CA GLU A 118 17.65 3.18 6.13
C GLU A 118 16.97 3.08 4.76
N TRP A 119 15.65 3.11 4.77
CA TRP A 119 14.88 3.36 3.57
C TRP A 119 14.58 4.85 3.46
N ALA A 120 15.40 5.57 2.72
CA ALA A 120 14.97 6.79 2.07
C ALA A 120 14.19 6.38 0.82
N VAL A 121 12.87 6.39 0.87
CA VAL A 121 12.05 6.42 -0.34
C VAL A 121 12.20 7.83 -0.91
N GLY A 122 13.32 8.04 -1.61
CA GLY A 122 13.52 9.21 -2.44
C GLY A 122 12.89 8.92 -3.79
N MET A 123 11.64 9.26 -3.97
CA MET A 123 11.21 9.71 -5.28
C MET A 123 11.74 11.14 -5.41
N ASP A 124 12.87 11.29 -6.12
CA ASP A 124 13.32 12.57 -6.63
C ASP A 124 12.30 13.09 -7.66
N LEU A 125 11.34 13.82 -7.13
CA LEU A 125 10.80 14.95 -7.85
C LEU A 125 11.69 16.12 -7.42
N GLU A 126 12.41 16.70 -8.38
CA GLU A 126 13.20 17.92 -8.21
C GLU A 126 12.32 19.02 -7.62
N ASP A 127 12.35 19.13 -6.30
CA ASP A 127 11.86 20.27 -5.56
C ASP A 127 13.08 20.89 -4.85
N PRO A 128 13.20 22.23 -4.73
CA PRO A 128 14.41 22.88 -4.24
C PRO A 128 14.79 22.29 -2.88
N SER A 129 15.95 21.67 -2.86
CA SER A 129 16.47 20.81 -1.80
C SER A 129 16.22 21.36 -0.39
N PRO A 130 15.41 20.73 0.46
CA PRO A 130 15.34 21.09 1.86
C PRO A 130 16.72 20.87 2.50
N SER A 131 17.07 21.72 3.49
CA SER A 131 18.35 21.61 4.17
C SER A 131 18.56 20.18 4.73
N PRO A 132 19.81 19.69 4.88
CA PRO A 132 20.10 18.36 5.42
C PRO A 132 19.38 18.07 6.74
N LEU A 133 19.21 19.08 7.61
CA LEU A 133 18.45 18.99 8.85
C LEU A 133 16.94 18.78 8.62
N ALA A 134 16.37 19.42 7.59
CA ALA A 134 14.97 19.24 7.25
C ALA A 134 14.72 17.85 6.66
N GLN A 135 15.66 17.31 5.88
CA GLN A 135 15.60 15.94 5.36
C GLN A 135 15.69 14.89 6.47
N LEU A 136 16.57 15.07 7.45
CA LEU A 136 16.67 14.21 8.63
C LEU A 136 15.37 14.21 9.44
N SER A 137 14.76 15.38 9.64
CA SER A 137 13.47 15.48 10.36
C SER A 137 12.33 14.79 9.61
N THR A 138 12.35 14.82 8.28
CA THR A 138 11.34 14.15 7.44
C THR A 138 11.50 12.63 7.51
N LYS A 139 12.71 12.10 7.36
CA LYS A 139 13.01 10.66 7.46
C LYS A 139 12.63 10.09 8.83
N GLU A 140 12.98 10.81 9.90
CA GLU A 140 12.64 10.39 11.25
C GLU A 140 11.11 10.39 11.47
N ARG A 141 10.42 11.39 10.97
CA ARG A 141 8.95 11.45 11.01
C ARG A 141 8.31 10.29 10.24
N ASP A 142 8.80 9.98 9.04
CA ASP A 142 8.32 8.86 8.25
C ASP A 142 8.55 7.51 8.93
N ARG A 143 9.69 7.35 9.60
CA ARG A 143 10.01 6.17 10.42
C ARG A 143 9.00 6.02 11.57
N LEU A 144 8.75 7.07 12.32
CA LEU A 144 7.82 7.05 13.45
C LEU A 144 6.38 6.77 13.01
N VAL A 145 5.96 7.34 11.87
CA VAL A 145 4.64 7.05 11.26
C VAL A 145 4.57 5.57 10.85
N GLN A 146 5.61 5.04 10.22
CA GLN A 146 5.67 3.64 9.82
C GLN A 146 5.60 2.69 11.03
N GLU A 147 6.33 2.99 12.09
CA GLU A 147 6.29 2.22 13.34
C GLU A 147 4.88 2.25 13.98
N ALA A 148 4.24 3.43 13.99
CA ALA A 148 2.88 3.56 14.49
C ALA A 148 1.88 2.72 13.66
N ILE A 149 1.97 2.77 12.32
CA ILE A 149 1.13 1.96 11.42
C ILE A 149 1.38 0.47 11.68
N SER A 150 2.62 0.04 11.80
CA SER A 150 3.00 -1.36 12.02
C SER A 150 2.49 -1.94 13.32
N SER A 151 2.26 -1.09 14.31
CA SER A 151 1.71 -1.49 15.62
C SER A 151 0.21 -1.73 15.62
N LEU A 152 -0.50 -1.33 14.56
CA LEU A 152 -1.93 -1.57 14.45
C LEU A 152 -2.24 -3.05 14.19
N PRO A 153 -3.38 -3.57 14.71
CA PRO A 153 -3.90 -4.87 14.28
C PRO A 153 -4.05 -4.92 12.75
N GLY A 154 -3.81 -6.08 12.13
CA GLY A 154 -3.76 -6.23 10.67
C GLY A 154 -4.95 -5.63 9.92
N ASP A 155 -6.17 -5.81 10.43
CA ASP A 155 -7.39 -5.23 9.83
C ASP A 155 -7.42 -3.69 9.93
N GLY A 156 -7.02 -3.14 11.09
CA GLY A 156 -6.92 -1.69 11.31
C GLY A 156 -5.85 -1.06 10.42
N ARG A 157 -4.70 -1.74 10.31
CA ARG A 157 -3.60 -1.35 9.43
C ARG A 157 -4.07 -1.31 7.97
N THR A 158 -4.73 -2.36 7.50
CA THR A 158 -5.25 -2.44 6.12
C THR A 158 -6.16 -1.25 5.79
N VAL A 159 -7.16 -0.96 6.62
CA VAL A 159 -8.10 0.13 6.31
C VAL A 159 -7.45 1.52 6.38
N VAL A 160 -6.48 1.72 7.29
CA VAL A 160 -5.73 2.99 7.37
C VAL A 160 -4.84 3.18 6.14
N VAL A 161 -4.09 2.17 5.74
CA VAL A 161 -3.22 2.26 4.56
C VAL A 161 -4.06 2.54 3.31
N LEU A 162 -5.14 1.80 3.08
CA LEU A 162 -6.00 2.01 1.93
C LEU A 162 -6.68 3.40 1.94
N ARG A 163 -7.10 3.92 3.11
CA ARG A 163 -7.81 5.20 3.20
C ARG A 163 -6.88 6.39 3.28
N ASP A 164 -5.92 6.37 4.20
CA ASP A 164 -5.16 7.57 4.58
C ASP A 164 -3.86 7.71 3.78
N VAL A 165 -3.33 6.61 3.23
CA VAL A 165 -2.14 6.61 2.36
C VAL A 165 -2.55 6.59 0.89
N GLU A 166 -3.38 5.62 0.48
CA GLU A 166 -3.78 5.45 -0.93
C GLU A 166 -4.98 6.34 -1.34
N GLY A 167 -5.72 6.88 -0.39
CA GLY A 167 -6.82 7.81 -0.63
C GLY A 167 -8.12 7.18 -1.12
N LEU A 168 -8.28 5.85 -1.01
CA LEU A 168 -9.47 5.15 -1.49
C LEU A 168 -10.75 5.55 -0.74
N SER A 169 -11.89 5.49 -1.42
CA SER A 169 -13.21 5.69 -0.81
C SER A 169 -13.58 4.54 0.14
N TYR A 170 -14.58 4.75 0.98
CA TYR A 170 -15.07 3.67 1.87
C TYR A 170 -15.69 2.51 1.09
N GLU A 171 -16.31 2.83 -0.04
CA GLU A 171 -16.91 1.89 -0.97
C GLU A 171 -15.84 0.97 -1.58
N GLU A 172 -14.75 1.56 -2.11
CA GLU A 172 -13.62 0.80 -2.65
C GLU A 172 -12.95 -0.06 -1.58
N ILE A 173 -12.77 0.46 -0.36
CA ILE A 173 -12.22 -0.32 0.76
C ILE A 173 -13.15 -1.47 1.14
N SER A 174 -14.47 -1.26 1.09
CA SER A 174 -15.48 -2.30 1.32
C SER A 174 -15.35 -3.43 0.28
N GLU A 175 -15.19 -3.09 -0.99
CA GLU A 175 -14.96 -4.05 -2.08
C GLU A 175 -13.64 -4.83 -1.89
N ILE A 176 -12.55 -4.12 -1.57
CA ILE A 176 -11.22 -4.72 -1.39
C ILE A 176 -11.19 -5.68 -0.21
N THR A 177 -11.79 -5.27 0.92
CA THR A 177 -11.67 -6.01 2.18
C THR A 177 -12.78 -7.01 2.43
N GLY A 178 -13.90 -6.87 1.74
CA GLY A 178 -15.13 -7.61 1.98
C GLY A 178 -15.89 -7.17 3.25
N TYR A 179 -15.47 -6.07 3.90
CA TYR A 179 -16.17 -5.51 5.05
C TYR A 179 -17.35 -4.65 4.59
N ASN A 180 -18.45 -4.65 5.34
CA ASN A 180 -19.50 -3.65 5.11
C ASN A 180 -19.01 -2.25 5.51
N LEU A 181 -19.66 -1.21 4.97
CA LEU A 181 -19.27 0.20 5.19
C LEU A 181 -19.21 0.60 6.66
N GLY A 182 -20.14 0.08 7.51
CA GLY A 182 -20.12 0.33 8.94
C GLY A 182 -18.87 -0.25 9.63
N THR A 183 -18.46 -1.43 9.20
CA THR A 183 -17.23 -2.08 9.68
C THR A 183 -15.97 -1.32 9.22
N VAL A 184 -15.92 -0.86 7.97
CA VAL A 184 -14.81 -0.02 7.48
C VAL A 184 -14.69 1.24 8.32
N LYS A 185 -15.79 1.99 8.51
CA LYS A 185 -15.82 3.22 9.32
C LYS A 185 -15.38 2.97 10.77
N SER A 186 -15.87 1.91 11.41
CA SER A 186 -15.54 1.61 12.80
C SER A 186 -14.09 1.16 12.98
N LYS A 187 -13.56 0.32 12.07
CA LYS A 187 -12.14 -0.08 12.09
C LYS A 187 -11.23 1.12 11.86
N LEU A 188 -11.55 1.99 10.91
CA LEU A 188 -10.79 3.20 10.62
C LEU A 188 -10.77 4.16 11.82
N ALA A 189 -11.93 4.39 12.46
CA ALA A 189 -12.02 5.25 13.63
C ALA A 189 -11.13 4.75 14.78
N ARG A 190 -11.19 3.44 15.09
CA ARG A 190 -10.35 2.83 16.13
C ARG A 190 -8.86 2.89 15.78
N ALA A 191 -8.50 2.60 14.54
CA ALA A 191 -7.11 2.64 14.10
C ALA A 191 -6.55 4.07 14.15
N ARG A 192 -7.29 5.09 13.70
CA ARG A 192 -6.90 6.50 13.81
C ARG A 192 -6.76 6.96 15.25
N GLN A 193 -7.62 6.47 16.17
CA GLN A 193 -7.46 6.78 17.60
C GLN A 193 -6.14 6.21 18.13
N GLN A 194 -5.83 4.95 17.84
CA GLN A 194 -4.56 4.33 18.25
C GLN A 194 -3.34 5.05 17.67
N LEU A 195 -3.40 5.45 16.39
CA LEU A 195 -2.34 6.24 15.76
C LEU A 195 -2.15 7.60 16.45
N ARG A 196 -3.26 8.31 16.75
CA ARG A 196 -3.21 9.59 17.46
C ARG A 196 -2.57 9.47 18.84
N GLU A 197 -2.87 8.39 19.55
CA GLU A 197 -2.27 8.15 20.89
C GLU A 197 -0.76 7.89 20.79
N ARG A 198 -0.32 7.15 19.77
CA ARG A 198 1.09 6.83 19.56
C ARG A 198 1.91 8.00 19.02
N LEU A 199 1.30 8.83 18.19
CA LEU A 199 1.96 9.97 17.56
C LEU A 199 1.83 11.27 18.39
N LYS A 200 1.26 11.22 19.59
CA LYS A 200 1.25 12.36 20.50
C LYS A 200 2.68 12.80 20.81
N GLY A 201 3.03 14.03 20.43
CA GLY A 201 4.35 14.62 20.62
C GLY A 201 5.31 14.47 19.44
N VAL A 202 4.88 13.83 18.35
CA VAL A 202 5.64 13.71 17.10
C VAL A 202 5.14 14.68 16.03
N ILE A 203 3.85 15.06 16.14
CA ILE A 203 3.14 15.99 15.21
C ILE A 203 2.63 17.17 16.02
#